data_195c716da62165b86adeadd464e55d3c
#
_entry.id   195c716da62165b86adeadd464e55d3c
#
_cell.length_a   1.000
_cell.length_b   1.000
_cell.length_c   1.000
_cell.angle_alpha   90.00
_cell.angle_beta   90.00
_cell.angle_gamma   90.00
#
_symmetry.space_group_name_H-M   'P 1'
#
loop_
_entity.id
_entity.type
_entity.pdbx_description
1 polymer ?
#
loop_
_entity_poly.entity_id
_entity_poly.type
_entity_poly.pdbx_seq_one_letter_code
_entity_poly.pdbx_strand_id
1 'polypeptide(L)'
;MLNIFISGASGKMGISLIRAFSSHDDTRLIGGCSSQANSSLGQDLGKLADTDLLGVLLSSNVEEAEKADLIVDFSSIQNSLQVLEYASEKSIPVLVGTTGFGTTDLSKITNFSKNIPILLAPNTSLGINLIKKVITFLGKELQNYDINIKEKHHASKKDNPSGTAKDIANTVNQILGKDKISYRDIDSE
;
A
#
# COMPACT_ATOMS: atom_id res chain seq x y z
N MET A 1 5.16 -21.83 6.47
CA MET A 1 6.00 -20.66 6.15
C MET A 1 5.50 -20.11 4.85
N LEU A 2 5.08 -18.82 4.83
CA LEU A 2 4.48 -18.14 3.68
C LEU A 2 5.59 -17.54 2.81
N ASN A 3 5.64 -17.92 1.54
CA ASN A 3 6.60 -17.37 0.57
C ASN A 3 6.12 -16.01 0.07
N ILE A 4 6.87 -14.97 0.34
CA ILE A 4 6.50 -13.58 0.00
C ILE A 4 7.45 -13.03 -1.06
N PHE A 5 6.86 -12.37 -2.04
CA PHE A 5 7.57 -11.56 -3.03
C PHE A 5 7.19 -10.09 -2.83
N ILE A 6 8.17 -9.17 -2.87
CA ILE A 6 7.94 -7.73 -2.67
C ILE A 6 8.13 -6.98 -3.99
N SER A 7 7.08 -6.33 -4.45
CA SER A 7 7.17 -5.35 -5.54
C SER A 7 7.37 -3.94 -4.99
N GLY A 8 8.34 -3.22 -5.52
CA GLY A 8 8.82 -1.96 -4.95
C GLY A 8 9.79 -2.15 -3.78
N ALA A 9 10.54 -3.26 -3.78
CA ALA A 9 11.41 -3.69 -2.67
C ALA A 9 12.47 -2.66 -2.27
N SER A 10 12.97 -1.84 -3.20
CA SER A 10 13.97 -0.78 -2.91
C SER A 10 13.36 0.52 -2.37
N GLY A 11 12.04 0.65 -2.33
CA GLY A 11 11.36 1.82 -1.78
C GLY A 11 11.38 1.83 -0.24
N LYS A 12 11.02 2.97 0.37
CA LYS A 12 10.97 3.11 1.83
C LYS A 12 10.11 2.03 2.50
N MET A 13 8.92 1.73 1.93
CA MET A 13 8.05 0.66 2.44
C MET A 13 8.63 -0.71 2.15
N GLY A 14 9.20 -0.94 0.95
CA GLY A 14 9.85 -2.20 0.60
C GLY A 14 10.94 -2.58 1.58
N ILE A 15 11.84 -1.66 1.90
CA ILE A 15 12.90 -1.85 2.91
C ILE A 15 12.32 -2.19 4.30
N SER A 16 11.27 -1.49 4.72
CA SER A 16 10.61 -1.79 6.00
C SER A 16 9.95 -3.18 6.00
N LEU A 17 9.38 -3.59 4.87
CA LEU A 17 8.78 -4.92 4.71
C LEU A 17 9.84 -6.02 4.69
N ILE A 18 11.00 -5.80 4.04
CA ILE A 18 12.11 -6.75 4.08
C ILE A 18 12.51 -6.99 5.54
N ARG A 19 12.73 -5.94 6.34
CA ARG A 19 13.05 -6.06 7.77
C ARG A 19 11.98 -6.83 8.54
N ALA A 20 10.72 -6.50 8.33
CA ALA A 20 9.61 -7.13 9.03
C ALA A 20 9.50 -8.63 8.69
N PHE A 21 9.50 -8.98 7.41
CA PHE A 21 9.33 -10.37 6.99
C PHE A 21 10.56 -11.23 7.27
N SER A 22 11.77 -10.67 7.23
CA SER A 22 12.99 -11.42 7.57
C SER A 22 13.12 -11.76 9.06
N SER A 23 12.40 -11.04 9.93
CA SER A 23 12.38 -11.28 11.37
C SER A 23 11.23 -12.18 11.86
N HIS A 24 10.35 -12.63 10.95
CA HIS A 24 9.19 -13.46 11.28
C HIS A 24 9.38 -14.91 10.85
N ASP A 25 9.26 -15.86 11.79
CA ASP A 25 9.47 -17.29 11.55
C ASP A 25 8.46 -17.90 10.56
N ASP A 26 7.26 -17.33 10.46
CA ASP A 26 6.18 -17.84 9.59
C ASP A 26 6.29 -17.34 8.15
N THR A 27 7.24 -16.45 7.84
CA THR A 27 7.41 -15.85 6.51
C THR A 27 8.78 -16.13 5.93
N ARG A 28 8.86 -16.22 4.61
CA ARG A 28 10.09 -16.36 3.85
C ARG A 28 10.06 -15.41 2.67
N LEU A 29 11.03 -14.51 2.58
CA LEU A 29 11.25 -13.73 1.37
C LEU A 29 11.87 -14.62 0.29
N ILE A 30 11.21 -14.73 -0.86
CA ILE A 30 11.70 -15.51 -1.99
C ILE A 30 12.17 -14.64 -3.16
N GLY A 31 11.85 -13.33 -3.13
CA GLY A 31 12.27 -12.37 -4.14
C GLY A 31 11.77 -10.98 -3.86
N GLY A 32 12.26 -10.05 -4.64
CA GLY A 32 11.75 -8.68 -4.65
C GLY A 32 12.18 -7.96 -5.92
N CYS A 33 11.31 -7.11 -6.45
CA CYS A 33 11.61 -6.35 -7.66
C CYS A 33 11.50 -4.83 -7.46
N SER A 34 12.18 -4.13 -8.36
CA SER A 34 12.18 -2.67 -8.47
C SER A 34 12.24 -2.26 -9.95
N SER A 35 12.24 -0.94 -10.22
CA SER A 35 12.35 -0.47 -11.59
C SER A 35 13.68 -0.90 -12.23
N GLN A 36 13.66 -1.11 -13.55
CA GLN A 36 14.83 -1.52 -14.32
C GLN A 36 15.99 -0.51 -14.25
N ALA A 37 15.69 0.75 -13.98
CA ALA A 37 16.69 1.81 -13.82
C ALA A 37 17.30 1.88 -12.40
N ASN A 38 16.93 0.98 -11.48
CA ASN A 38 17.39 1.02 -10.10
C ASN A 38 18.86 0.55 -10.01
N SER A 39 19.72 1.37 -9.44
CA SER A 39 21.17 1.09 -9.28
C SER A 39 21.48 -0.05 -8.29
N SER A 40 20.52 -0.46 -7.48
CA SER A 40 20.69 -1.55 -6.49
C SER A 40 20.28 -2.92 -7.04
N LEU A 41 19.95 -3.06 -8.32
CA LEU A 41 19.64 -4.36 -8.92
C LEU A 41 20.83 -5.32 -8.72
N GLY A 42 20.53 -6.57 -8.39
CA GLY A 42 21.53 -7.60 -8.05
C GLY A 42 22.05 -7.52 -6.63
N GLN A 43 21.67 -6.54 -5.82
CA GLN A 43 22.02 -6.46 -4.40
C GLN A 43 21.14 -7.42 -3.59
N ASP A 44 21.71 -8.03 -2.57
CA ASP A 44 20.96 -8.85 -1.61
C ASP A 44 19.93 -8.00 -0.85
N LEU A 45 18.71 -8.51 -0.72
CA LEU A 45 17.60 -7.79 -0.06
C LEU A 45 17.89 -7.50 1.41
N GLY A 46 18.56 -8.40 2.12
CA GLY A 46 19.00 -8.17 3.51
C GLY A 46 19.99 -7.02 3.59
N LYS A 47 21.00 -7.01 2.71
CA LYS A 47 21.94 -5.90 2.62
C LYS A 47 21.26 -4.58 2.27
N LEU A 48 20.27 -4.60 1.37
CA LEU A 48 19.49 -3.42 1.01
C LEU A 48 18.71 -2.86 2.21
N ALA A 49 18.29 -3.72 3.12
CA ALA A 49 17.54 -3.37 4.31
C ALA A 49 18.36 -3.22 5.59
N ASP A 50 19.70 -3.24 5.51
CA ASP A 50 20.64 -3.22 6.65
C ASP A 50 20.33 -4.33 7.68
N THR A 51 20.10 -5.55 7.18
CA THR A 51 19.92 -6.78 7.96
C THR A 51 20.96 -7.83 7.52
N ASP A 52 20.89 -9.04 8.10
CA ASP A 52 21.70 -10.17 7.64
C ASP A 52 21.40 -10.53 6.19
N LEU A 53 22.39 -11.14 5.52
CA LEU A 53 22.20 -11.60 4.14
C LEU A 53 21.08 -12.65 4.06
N LEU A 54 20.17 -12.44 3.12
CA LEU A 54 19.04 -13.35 2.89
C LEU A 54 19.29 -14.36 1.77
N GLY A 55 20.34 -14.14 0.95
CA GLY A 55 20.59 -14.95 -0.24
C GLY A 55 19.58 -14.71 -1.37
N VAL A 56 18.82 -13.61 -1.29
CA VAL A 56 17.76 -13.24 -2.23
C VAL A 56 18.11 -11.90 -2.85
N LEU A 57 18.22 -11.83 -4.17
CA LEU A 57 18.69 -10.63 -4.87
C LEU A 57 17.52 -9.76 -5.34
N LEU A 58 17.73 -8.44 -5.35
CA LEU A 58 16.82 -7.49 -5.95
C LEU A 58 16.83 -7.65 -7.47
N SER A 59 15.68 -7.88 -8.06
CA SER A 59 15.47 -8.05 -9.50
C SER A 59 14.68 -6.88 -10.11
N SER A 60 14.57 -6.84 -11.43
CA SER A 60 13.60 -5.98 -12.13
C SER A 60 12.40 -6.75 -12.65
N ASN A 61 12.35 -8.06 -12.42
CA ASN A 61 11.37 -8.97 -13.03
C ASN A 61 10.38 -9.53 -12.01
N VAL A 62 9.09 -9.26 -12.22
CA VAL A 62 8.01 -9.80 -11.39
C VAL A 62 7.79 -11.30 -11.64
N GLU A 63 8.23 -11.85 -12.76
CA GLU A 63 8.09 -13.28 -13.07
C GLU A 63 8.83 -14.19 -12.07
N GLU A 64 9.81 -13.65 -11.34
CA GLU A 64 10.47 -14.36 -10.24
C GLU A 64 9.53 -14.64 -9.05
N ALA A 65 8.33 -14.02 -9.03
CA ALA A 65 7.29 -14.31 -8.05
C ALA A 65 6.50 -15.61 -8.30
N GLU A 66 6.85 -16.40 -9.31
CA GLU A 66 6.06 -17.60 -9.69
C GLU A 66 5.80 -18.58 -8.53
N LYS A 67 6.69 -18.62 -7.55
CA LYS A 67 6.55 -19.50 -6.36
C LYS A 67 6.08 -18.76 -5.11
N ALA A 68 5.61 -17.52 -5.25
CA ALA A 68 5.09 -16.76 -4.14
C ALA A 68 3.69 -17.22 -3.74
N ASP A 69 3.44 -17.30 -2.44
CA ASP A 69 2.10 -17.49 -1.90
C ASP A 69 1.37 -16.13 -1.80
N LEU A 70 2.13 -15.02 -1.78
CA LEU A 70 1.62 -13.66 -1.72
C LEU A 70 2.62 -12.69 -2.36
N ILE A 71 2.11 -11.79 -3.21
CA ILE A 71 2.86 -10.60 -3.64
C ILE A 71 2.41 -9.41 -2.79
N VAL A 72 3.39 -8.67 -2.24
CA VAL A 72 3.15 -7.41 -1.51
C VAL A 72 3.71 -6.27 -2.33
N ASP A 73 2.82 -5.40 -2.83
CA ASP A 73 3.17 -4.31 -3.75
C ASP A 73 3.08 -2.94 -3.09
N PHE A 74 4.21 -2.23 -3.05
CA PHE A 74 4.35 -0.82 -2.68
C PHE A 74 5.23 -0.10 -3.71
N SER A 75 4.76 -0.03 -4.94
CA SER A 75 5.54 0.48 -6.06
C SER A 75 4.93 1.77 -6.66
N SER A 76 4.54 1.74 -7.91
CA SER A 76 3.85 2.80 -8.63
C SER A 76 2.57 2.26 -9.26
N ILE A 77 1.61 3.13 -9.59
CA ILE A 77 0.34 2.74 -10.20
C ILE A 77 0.56 1.85 -11.43
N GLN A 78 1.46 2.27 -12.33
CA GLN A 78 1.75 1.52 -13.55
C GLN A 78 2.32 0.13 -13.25
N ASN A 79 3.28 0.05 -12.31
CA ASN A 79 3.88 -1.23 -11.94
C ASN A 79 2.88 -2.13 -11.19
N SER A 80 2.06 -1.56 -10.30
CA SER A 80 1.01 -2.32 -9.60
C SER A 80 0.05 -2.99 -10.57
N LEU A 81 -0.34 -2.32 -11.65
CA LEU A 81 -1.22 -2.91 -12.68
C LEU A 81 -0.53 -4.07 -13.41
N GLN A 82 0.76 -3.96 -13.73
CA GLN A 82 1.54 -5.04 -14.34
C GLN A 82 1.69 -6.24 -13.37
N VAL A 83 1.96 -5.96 -12.09
CA VAL A 83 2.01 -6.99 -11.04
C VAL A 83 0.68 -7.72 -10.91
N LEU A 84 -0.43 -7.00 -10.92
CA LEU A 84 -1.77 -7.58 -10.80
C LEU A 84 -2.16 -8.41 -12.03
N GLU A 85 -1.77 -7.98 -13.22
CA GLU A 85 -1.95 -8.76 -14.46
C GLU A 85 -1.20 -10.09 -14.37
N TYR A 86 0.09 -10.05 -14.08
CA TYR A 86 0.92 -11.25 -13.89
C TYR A 86 0.36 -12.18 -12.78
N ALA A 87 0.03 -11.60 -11.61
CA ALA A 87 -0.51 -12.35 -10.49
C ALA A 87 -1.85 -13.02 -10.83
N SER A 88 -2.70 -12.34 -11.60
CA SER A 88 -3.97 -12.89 -12.07
C SER A 88 -3.77 -14.10 -12.99
N GLU A 89 -2.76 -14.08 -13.86
CA GLU A 89 -2.40 -15.21 -14.74
C GLU A 89 -1.84 -16.40 -13.95
N LYS A 90 -1.08 -16.11 -12.89
CA LYS A 90 -0.43 -17.14 -12.04
C LYS A 90 -1.25 -17.56 -10.83
N SER A 91 -2.45 -16.99 -10.65
CA SER A 91 -3.33 -17.26 -9.50
C SER A 91 -2.68 -16.93 -8.14
N ILE A 92 -1.87 -15.88 -8.07
CA ILE A 92 -1.17 -15.45 -6.86
C ILE A 92 -1.94 -14.31 -6.19
N PRO A 93 -2.29 -14.40 -4.89
CA PRO A 93 -2.89 -13.31 -4.13
C PRO A 93 -1.98 -12.06 -4.07
N VAL A 94 -2.57 -10.86 -4.04
CA VAL A 94 -1.80 -9.61 -3.98
C VAL A 94 -2.33 -8.67 -2.88
N LEU A 95 -1.41 -8.16 -2.05
CA LEU A 95 -1.65 -7.01 -1.20
C LEU A 95 -1.08 -5.76 -1.89
N VAL A 96 -1.91 -4.79 -2.18
CA VAL A 96 -1.54 -3.54 -2.85
C VAL A 96 -1.59 -2.39 -1.86
N GLY A 97 -0.42 -1.86 -1.50
CA GLY A 97 -0.27 -0.64 -0.69
C GLY A 97 -0.01 0.61 -1.51
N THR A 98 0.18 0.47 -2.82
CA THR A 98 0.28 1.59 -3.76
C THR A 98 -1.01 2.41 -3.74
N THR A 99 -0.89 3.73 -3.78
CA THR A 99 -2.01 4.67 -3.67
C THR A 99 -2.15 5.54 -4.91
N GLY A 100 -3.29 6.21 -5.08
CA GLY A 100 -3.49 7.19 -6.15
C GLY A 100 -4.14 6.62 -7.42
N PHE A 101 -4.68 5.41 -7.39
CA PHE A 101 -5.41 4.82 -8.51
C PHE A 101 -6.61 5.67 -8.92
N GLY A 102 -6.74 5.90 -10.23
CA GLY A 102 -7.91 6.52 -10.83
C GLY A 102 -9.08 5.53 -11.00
N THR A 103 -10.25 6.03 -11.42
CA THR A 103 -11.45 5.20 -11.62
C THR A 103 -11.22 4.07 -12.64
N THR A 104 -10.48 4.34 -13.70
CA THR A 104 -10.13 3.33 -14.72
C THR A 104 -9.24 2.25 -14.15
N ASP A 105 -8.26 2.61 -13.31
CA ASP A 105 -7.36 1.65 -12.67
C ASP A 105 -8.12 0.77 -11.68
N LEU A 106 -8.99 1.36 -10.86
CA LEU A 106 -9.86 0.63 -9.93
C LEU A 106 -10.78 -0.36 -10.65
N SER A 107 -11.27 0.00 -11.85
CA SER A 107 -12.07 -0.91 -12.68
C SER A 107 -11.24 -2.11 -13.16
N LYS A 108 -9.97 -1.90 -13.55
CA LYS A 108 -9.05 -3.00 -13.89
C LYS A 108 -8.77 -3.89 -12.69
N ILE A 109 -8.47 -3.30 -11.52
CA ILE A 109 -8.23 -4.03 -10.27
C ILE A 109 -9.46 -4.88 -9.89
N THR A 110 -10.66 -4.32 -10.00
CA THR A 110 -11.91 -5.06 -9.78
C THR A 110 -12.05 -6.23 -10.75
N ASN A 111 -11.57 -6.10 -11.98
CA ASN A 111 -11.60 -7.21 -12.92
C ASN A 111 -10.61 -8.32 -12.54
N PHE A 112 -9.38 -7.99 -12.15
CA PHE A 112 -8.39 -8.96 -11.65
C PHE A 112 -8.88 -9.66 -10.38
N SER A 113 -9.60 -8.96 -9.49
CA SER A 113 -10.12 -9.53 -8.25
C SER A 113 -11.17 -10.63 -8.42
N LYS A 114 -11.66 -10.84 -9.65
CA LYS A 114 -12.51 -12.00 -9.99
C LYS A 114 -11.71 -13.31 -10.06
N ASN A 115 -10.42 -13.22 -10.33
CA ASN A 115 -9.54 -14.36 -10.53
C ASN A 115 -8.67 -14.66 -9.29
N ILE A 116 -8.26 -13.62 -8.56
CA ILE A 116 -7.35 -13.73 -7.41
C ILE A 116 -7.83 -12.87 -6.23
N PRO A 117 -7.51 -13.24 -4.99
CA PRO A 117 -7.68 -12.37 -3.83
C PRO A 117 -6.81 -11.12 -3.96
N ILE A 118 -7.41 -9.93 -3.88
CA ILE A 118 -6.70 -8.65 -3.88
C ILE A 118 -7.12 -7.85 -2.66
N LEU A 119 -6.14 -7.45 -1.83
CA LEU A 119 -6.34 -6.51 -0.74
C LEU A 119 -5.76 -5.15 -1.13
N LEU A 120 -6.62 -4.16 -1.39
CA LEU A 120 -6.21 -2.77 -1.50
C LEU A 120 -6.08 -2.17 -0.09
N ALA A 121 -4.87 -1.83 0.32
CA ALA A 121 -4.55 -1.30 1.63
C ALA A 121 -3.87 0.08 1.52
N PRO A 122 -4.61 1.14 1.17
CA PRO A 122 -4.04 2.48 0.97
C PRO A 122 -3.46 3.06 2.26
N ASN A 123 -3.86 2.53 3.40
CA ASN A 123 -3.33 2.89 4.71
C ASN A 123 -3.22 1.68 5.63
N THR A 124 -2.00 1.29 5.95
CA THR A 124 -1.69 0.18 6.85
C THR A 124 -1.46 0.62 8.30
N SER A 125 -1.62 1.91 8.61
CA SER A 125 -1.48 2.43 9.97
C SER A 125 -2.59 1.90 10.88
N LEU A 126 -2.22 1.17 11.94
CA LEU A 126 -3.15 0.71 12.97
C LEU A 126 -3.93 1.88 13.59
N GLY A 127 -3.25 3.00 13.89
CA GLY A 127 -3.87 4.19 14.48
C GLY A 127 -4.96 4.79 13.60
N ILE A 128 -4.70 4.95 12.30
CA ILE A 128 -5.69 5.47 11.35
C ILE A 128 -6.88 4.53 11.21
N ASN A 129 -6.64 3.21 11.14
CA ASN A 129 -7.72 2.24 11.07
C ASN A 129 -8.57 2.18 12.35
N LEU A 130 -7.96 2.38 13.52
CA LEU A 130 -8.70 2.53 14.79
C LEU A 130 -9.55 3.81 14.80
N ILE A 131 -9.00 4.95 14.35
CA ILE A 131 -9.76 6.20 14.23
C ILE A 131 -10.96 6.01 13.29
N LYS A 132 -10.78 5.36 12.15
CA LYS A 132 -11.90 5.05 11.23
C LYS A 132 -12.99 4.21 11.90
N LYS A 133 -12.61 3.20 12.70
CA LYS A 133 -13.57 2.40 13.48
C LYS A 133 -14.33 3.25 14.51
N VAL A 134 -13.64 4.14 15.22
CA VAL A 134 -14.27 5.06 16.18
C VAL A 134 -15.24 5.99 15.47
N ILE A 135 -14.84 6.60 14.35
CA ILE A 135 -15.71 7.45 13.52
C ILE A 135 -16.95 6.67 13.06
N THR A 136 -16.77 5.42 12.62
CA THR A 136 -17.89 4.56 12.19
C THR A 136 -18.84 4.28 13.35
N PHE A 137 -18.32 4.01 14.53
CA PHE A 137 -19.12 3.75 15.73
C PHE A 137 -19.91 4.99 16.18
N LEU A 138 -19.29 6.17 16.15
CA LEU A 138 -19.89 7.44 16.58
C LEU A 138 -20.72 8.11 15.46
N GLY A 139 -20.68 7.62 14.25
CA GLY A 139 -21.17 8.33 13.07
C GLY A 139 -22.66 8.72 13.14
N LYS A 140 -23.49 7.89 13.76
CA LYS A 140 -24.92 8.21 13.94
C LYS A 140 -25.13 9.39 14.89
N GLU A 141 -24.30 9.52 15.89
CA GLU A 141 -24.35 10.61 16.89
C GLU A 141 -23.79 11.92 16.33
N LEU A 142 -22.95 11.84 15.28
CA LEU A 142 -22.31 12.98 14.65
C LEU A 142 -23.12 13.60 13.50
N GLN A 143 -24.33 13.12 13.20
CA GLN A 143 -25.13 13.55 12.04
C GLN A 143 -25.45 15.05 12.03
N ASN A 144 -25.53 15.68 13.20
CA ASN A 144 -25.89 17.08 13.37
C ASN A 144 -24.67 18.00 13.59
N TYR A 145 -23.46 17.47 13.49
CA TYR A 145 -22.23 18.24 13.69
C TYR A 145 -21.54 18.55 12.37
N ASP A 146 -20.90 19.72 12.30
CA ASP A 146 -19.96 20.05 11.24
C ASP A 146 -18.64 19.37 11.49
N ILE A 147 -18.10 18.67 10.49
CA ILE A 147 -16.88 17.90 10.61
C ILE A 147 -15.78 18.57 9.79
N ASN A 148 -14.69 18.91 10.45
CA ASN A 148 -13.50 19.47 9.83
C ASN A 148 -12.33 18.51 10.02
N ILE A 149 -11.60 18.22 8.94
CA ILE A 149 -10.35 17.47 8.98
C ILE A 149 -9.21 18.46 8.82
N LYS A 150 -8.31 18.50 9.81
CA LYS A 150 -7.11 19.32 9.78
C LYS A 150 -5.90 18.38 9.81
N GLU A 151 -4.94 18.63 8.94
CA GLU A 151 -3.70 17.86 8.87
C GLU A 151 -2.49 18.79 8.81
N LYS A 152 -1.36 18.30 9.32
CA LYS A 152 -0.08 19.00 9.26
C LYS A 152 0.99 18.06 8.73
N HIS A 153 1.72 18.52 7.74
CA HIS A 153 2.80 17.76 7.11
C HIS A 153 4.08 18.61 6.99
N HIS A 154 5.17 17.95 6.63
CA HIS A 154 6.42 18.62 6.30
C HIS A 154 6.30 19.41 4.99
N ALA A 155 7.07 20.46 4.82
CA ALA A 155 7.00 21.38 3.67
C ALA A 155 7.21 20.72 2.30
N SER A 156 7.87 19.57 2.23
CA SER A 156 8.12 18.82 0.97
C SER A 156 6.97 17.92 0.53
N LYS A 157 5.82 17.90 1.24
CA LYS A 157 4.65 17.12 0.82
C LYS A 157 3.96 17.79 -0.36
N LYS A 158 3.73 17.01 -1.43
CA LYS A 158 3.19 17.53 -2.70
C LYS A 158 1.67 17.37 -2.85
N ASP A 159 1.10 16.36 -2.17
CA ASP A 159 -0.34 16.08 -2.25
C ASP A 159 -1.09 16.74 -1.09
N ASN A 160 -2.10 17.53 -1.43
CA ASN A 160 -3.00 18.19 -0.50
C ASN A 160 -4.44 18.17 -1.07
N PRO A 161 -5.44 17.67 -0.31
CA PRO A 161 -5.32 16.93 0.95
C PRO A 161 -4.63 15.57 0.79
N SER A 162 -4.02 15.05 1.90
CA SER A 162 -3.30 13.77 1.89
C SER A 162 -4.21 12.59 1.60
N GLY A 163 -3.62 11.47 1.17
CA GLY A 163 -4.36 10.23 1.01
C GLY A 163 -5.06 9.78 2.30
N THR A 164 -4.44 10.01 3.46
CA THR A 164 -5.03 9.70 4.78
C THR A 164 -6.23 10.58 5.08
N ALA A 165 -6.14 11.90 4.83
CA ALA A 165 -7.26 12.81 5.03
C ALA A 165 -8.44 12.45 4.12
N LYS A 166 -8.17 12.13 2.85
CA LYS A 166 -9.19 11.65 1.91
C LYS A 166 -9.85 10.34 2.36
N ASP A 167 -9.06 9.39 2.90
CA ASP A 167 -9.58 8.10 3.38
C ASP A 167 -10.47 8.28 4.62
N ILE A 168 -10.08 9.13 5.57
CA ILE A 168 -10.92 9.50 6.73
C ILE A 168 -12.20 10.20 6.26
N ALA A 169 -12.10 11.15 5.34
CA ALA A 169 -13.23 11.88 4.79
C ALA A 169 -14.23 10.95 4.10
N ASN A 170 -13.74 10.02 3.29
CA ASN A 170 -14.58 9.02 2.66
C ASN A 170 -15.32 8.16 3.69
N THR A 171 -14.66 7.79 4.81
CA THR A 171 -15.30 7.06 5.91
C THR A 171 -16.44 7.88 6.52
N VAL A 172 -16.24 9.17 6.77
CA VAL A 172 -17.29 10.06 7.29
C VAL A 172 -18.44 10.20 6.30
N ASN A 173 -18.14 10.43 5.02
CA ASN A 173 -19.15 10.60 3.97
C ASN A 173 -20.02 9.34 3.78
N GLN A 174 -19.42 8.15 3.86
CA GLN A 174 -20.14 6.87 3.80
C GLN A 174 -21.14 6.73 4.95
N ILE A 175 -20.81 7.24 6.14
CA ILE A 175 -21.67 7.13 7.33
C ILE A 175 -22.77 8.18 7.34
N LEU A 176 -22.42 9.42 6.99
CA LEU A 176 -23.34 10.57 7.07
C LEU A 176 -24.12 10.82 5.79
N GLY A 177 -23.81 10.12 4.70
CA GLY A 177 -24.54 10.16 3.43
C GLY A 177 -24.49 11.49 2.68
N LYS A 178 -23.49 12.36 2.94
CA LYS A 178 -23.35 13.67 2.28
C LYS A 178 -21.91 14.15 2.32
N ASP A 179 -21.52 15.01 1.36
CA ASP A 179 -20.28 15.79 1.35
C ASP A 179 -20.30 16.88 2.43
N LYS A 180 -20.22 16.46 3.69
CA LYS A 180 -20.24 17.34 4.87
C LYS A 180 -18.85 17.80 5.34
N ILE A 181 -17.81 17.44 4.59
CA ILE A 181 -16.44 17.67 5.03
C ILE A 181 -15.85 18.88 4.33
N SER A 182 -15.39 19.84 5.12
CA SER A 182 -14.49 20.89 4.64
C SER A 182 -13.05 20.55 5.00
N TYR A 183 -12.16 20.64 4.00
CA TYR A 183 -10.72 20.61 4.23
C TYR A 183 -10.23 22.04 4.49
N ARG A 184 -9.53 22.23 5.58
CA ARG A 184 -8.81 23.49 5.82
C ARG A 184 -7.34 23.17 5.92
N ASP A 185 -6.56 23.79 5.04
CA ASP A 185 -5.12 23.87 5.23
C ASP A 185 -4.83 24.67 6.50
N ILE A 186 -3.99 24.09 7.35
CA ILE A 186 -3.30 24.89 8.35
C ILE A 186 -2.03 25.31 7.63
N ASP A 187 -1.96 26.59 7.24
CA ASP A 187 -0.74 27.16 6.70
C ASP A 187 0.41 26.79 7.65
N SER A 188 1.45 26.20 7.07
CA SER A 188 2.68 25.92 7.78
C SER A 188 3.36 27.26 8.04
N GLU A 189 3.23 27.78 9.26
CA GLU A 189 4.17 28.78 9.76
C GLU A 189 5.59 28.21 9.87
#